data_74405eaf70b7ef21643b46f6e31ca989
#
_entry.id   74405eaf70b7ef21643b46f6e31ca989
#
_cell.length_a   1.000
_cell.length_b   1.000
_cell.length_c   1.000
_cell.angle_alpha   90.00
_cell.angle_beta   90.00
_cell.angle_gamma   90.00
#
_symmetry.space_group_name_H-M   'P 1'
#
loop_
_entity.id
_entity.type
_entity.pdbx_description
1 polymer ?
#
loop_
_entity_poly.entity_id
_entity_poly.type
_entity_poly.pdbx_seq_one_letter_code
_entity_poly.pdbx_strand_id
1 'polypeptide(L)'
;VRGFGITTIHTGHAPGALISGQTMIAKTRGATAEEAVIKPVAMVAVTLGDDARAKGDDAEKKSPGTRSKAVAMLRGELVKTQEYVRKRSLADEAKRPDKDLRLEALSKVLAGDWPLLVTADRAADLASALRIADEFKLRIVLDSGAEAYLLTDRIKAAGVPVIVHPTMRRAGAGETENLSFETAATLKKAGIPIALQSGYEGYVPKTRVALFEAALAAANGLSFDEALATITIDAARIIGAADRVGSLAAGKDGDVAIFDGDPFEYTTHCTGVVIDGVVMSDEPR
;
A
#
# COMPACT_ATOMS: atom_id res chain seq x y z
N VAL A 1 -8.56 16.67 2.14
CA VAL A 1 -7.36 16.18 2.85
C VAL A 1 -6.19 17.16 2.75
N ARG A 2 -6.02 17.91 1.64
CA ARG A 2 -4.88 18.83 1.45
C ARG A 2 -4.75 19.88 2.56
N GLY A 3 -5.85 20.47 3.04
CA GLY A 3 -5.83 21.42 4.16
C GLY A 3 -5.33 20.85 5.50
N PHE A 4 -5.09 19.54 5.58
CA PHE A 4 -4.45 18.85 6.71
C PHE A 4 -2.98 18.47 6.40
N GLY A 5 -2.35 19.09 5.39
CA GLY A 5 -0.96 18.85 5.05
C GLY A 5 -0.69 17.65 4.13
N ILE A 6 -1.72 16.97 3.62
CA ILE A 6 -1.55 15.84 2.72
C ILE A 6 -1.44 16.35 1.29
N THR A 7 -0.25 16.28 0.70
CA THR A 7 0.04 16.78 -0.65
C THR A 7 -0.04 15.69 -1.73
N THR A 8 0.30 14.46 -1.38
CA THR A 8 0.33 13.31 -2.29
C THR A 8 -0.28 12.09 -1.64
N ILE A 9 -1.04 11.31 -2.39
CA ILE A 9 -1.68 10.08 -1.93
C ILE A 9 -1.37 8.91 -2.85
N HIS A 10 -1.24 7.72 -2.27
CA HIS A 10 -1.31 6.43 -2.96
C HIS A 10 -2.69 5.85 -2.72
N THR A 11 -3.43 5.56 -3.78
CA THR A 11 -4.84 5.15 -3.70
C THR A 11 -5.24 4.29 -4.91
N GLY A 12 -6.49 3.88 -4.97
CA GLY A 12 -7.10 3.21 -6.14
C GLY A 12 -7.57 1.79 -5.88
N HIS A 13 -7.38 1.23 -4.69
CA HIS A 13 -7.91 -0.08 -4.33
C HIS A 13 -8.50 -0.07 -2.92
N ALA A 14 -9.31 -1.06 -2.63
CA ALA A 14 -9.68 -1.46 -1.27
C ALA A 14 -9.60 -2.99 -1.19
N PRO A 15 -9.18 -3.56 -0.04
CA PRO A 15 -9.24 -5.00 0.18
C PRO A 15 -10.67 -5.53 0.02
N GLY A 16 -10.83 -6.72 -0.53
CA GLY A 16 -12.17 -7.32 -0.71
C GLY A 16 -12.29 -8.24 -1.91
N ALA A 17 -11.29 -8.28 -2.78
CA ALA A 17 -11.19 -9.23 -3.89
C ALA A 17 -9.78 -9.81 -3.97
N LEU A 18 -9.67 -11.05 -4.49
CA LEU A 18 -8.37 -11.70 -4.65
C LEU A 18 -7.40 -10.86 -5.48
N ILE A 19 -7.87 -10.25 -6.57
CA ILE A 19 -7.15 -9.26 -7.36
C ILE A 19 -8.06 -8.05 -7.44
N SER A 20 -7.68 -6.97 -6.73
CA SER A 20 -8.53 -5.79 -6.52
C SER A 20 -8.36 -4.73 -7.62
N GLY A 21 -7.30 -4.79 -8.41
CA GLY A 21 -7.04 -3.84 -9.48
C GLY A 21 -5.70 -3.12 -9.37
N GLN A 22 -5.62 -1.93 -9.94
CA GLN A 22 -4.40 -1.12 -9.98
C GLN A 22 -4.50 0.02 -8.99
N THR A 23 -3.37 0.39 -8.39
CA THR A 23 -3.24 1.59 -7.58
C THR A 23 -2.55 2.70 -8.36
N MET A 24 -2.73 3.92 -7.92
CA MET A 24 -2.12 5.11 -8.53
C MET A 24 -1.52 6.03 -7.47
N ILE A 25 -0.66 6.94 -7.90
CA ILE A 25 -0.17 8.04 -7.06
C ILE A 25 -0.70 9.34 -7.64
N ALA A 26 -1.30 10.15 -6.80
CA ALA A 26 -1.90 11.42 -7.19
C ALA A 26 -1.56 12.53 -6.18
N LYS A 27 -1.43 13.74 -6.68
CA LYS A 27 -1.43 14.97 -5.87
C LYS A 27 -2.83 15.23 -5.33
N THR A 28 -2.94 15.89 -4.21
CA THR A 28 -4.24 16.38 -3.69
C THR A 28 -4.63 17.72 -4.32
N ARG A 29 -4.04 18.03 -5.45
CA ARG A 29 -4.23 19.20 -6.31
C ARG A 29 -4.72 18.74 -7.69
N GLY A 30 -5.44 19.62 -8.39
CA GLY A 30 -6.01 19.37 -9.72
C GLY A 30 -7.52 19.45 -9.69
N ALA A 31 -8.11 19.86 -10.83
CA ALA A 31 -9.55 19.87 -11.02
C ALA A 31 -10.07 18.50 -11.49
N THR A 32 -9.21 17.70 -12.12
CA THR A 32 -9.52 16.37 -12.64
C THR A 32 -8.51 15.34 -12.13
N ALA A 33 -8.84 14.06 -12.28
CA ALA A 33 -7.93 12.97 -11.96
C ALA A 33 -6.68 13.01 -12.86
N GLU A 34 -6.83 13.35 -14.13
CA GLU A 34 -5.73 13.43 -15.10
C GLU A 34 -4.70 14.48 -14.71
N GLU A 35 -5.13 15.62 -14.15
CA GLU A 35 -4.23 16.66 -13.65
C GLU A 35 -3.55 16.25 -12.32
N ALA A 36 -4.23 15.48 -11.52
CA ALA A 36 -3.75 15.07 -10.19
C ALA A 36 -2.77 13.91 -10.25
N VAL A 37 -2.96 12.97 -11.19
CA VAL A 37 -2.20 11.72 -11.25
C VAL A 37 -0.77 11.97 -11.69
N ILE A 38 0.18 11.55 -10.84
CA ILE A 38 1.63 11.60 -11.14
C ILE A 38 2.19 10.24 -11.55
N LYS A 39 1.49 9.16 -11.18
CA LYS A 39 1.81 7.79 -11.60
C LYS A 39 0.52 7.00 -11.75
N PRO A 40 0.05 6.74 -12.99
CA PRO A 40 -1.27 6.15 -13.23
C PRO A 40 -1.37 4.70 -12.80
N VAL A 41 -0.25 3.95 -12.78
CA VAL A 41 -0.18 2.62 -12.19
C VAL A 41 1.04 2.57 -11.29
N ALA A 42 0.81 2.46 -9.98
CA ALA A 42 1.87 2.29 -9.01
C ALA A 42 2.12 0.80 -8.73
N MET A 43 1.06 0.04 -8.44
CA MET A 43 1.10 -1.38 -8.10
C MET A 43 -0.16 -2.10 -8.59
N VAL A 44 -0.13 -3.43 -8.64
CA VAL A 44 -1.33 -4.26 -8.76
C VAL A 44 -1.68 -4.82 -7.38
N ALA A 45 -2.92 -4.61 -6.94
CA ALA A 45 -3.35 -4.98 -5.60
C ALA A 45 -4.02 -6.36 -5.56
N VAL A 46 -3.65 -7.16 -4.59
CA VAL A 46 -4.25 -8.45 -4.26
C VAL A 46 -4.52 -8.53 -2.76
N THR A 47 -5.52 -9.30 -2.39
CA THR A 47 -5.88 -9.56 -0.98
C THR A 47 -5.79 -11.04 -0.69
N LEU A 48 -5.12 -11.40 0.39
CA LEU A 48 -5.13 -12.74 0.98
C LEU A 48 -5.83 -12.69 2.34
N GLY A 49 -6.30 -13.85 2.81
CA GLY A 49 -7.03 -13.92 4.07
C GLY A 49 -8.55 -13.81 3.90
N ASP A 50 -9.23 -13.49 4.98
CA ASP A 50 -10.70 -13.48 5.02
C ASP A 50 -11.31 -12.32 4.22
N ASP A 51 -10.60 -11.22 4.04
CA ASP A 51 -11.07 -10.10 3.23
C ASP A 51 -11.17 -10.42 1.73
N ALA A 52 -10.39 -11.40 1.24
CA ALA A 52 -10.51 -11.90 -0.13
C ALA A 52 -11.72 -12.83 -0.34
N ARG A 53 -12.41 -13.22 0.73
CA ARG A 53 -13.53 -14.16 0.67
C ARG A 53 -14.84 -13.41 0.44
N ALA A 54 -15.74 -14.03 -0.31
CA ALA A 54 -17.07 -13.49 -0.49
C ALA A 54 -17.82 -13.43 0.86
N LYS A 55 -18.57 -12.35 1.07
CA LYS A 55 -19.38 -12.11 2.27
C LYS A 55 -20.87 -12.05 1.87
N GLY A 56 -21.76 -12.32 2.84
CA GLY A 56 -23.22 -12.28 2.66
C GLY A 56 -23.83 -13.63 2.23
N ASP A 57 -25.10 -13.59 1.85
CA ASP A 57 -25.93 -14.80 1.58
C ASP A 57 -25.39 -15.72 0.48
N ASP A 58 -24.56 -15.17 -0.42
CA ASP A 58 -23.93 -15.93 -1.49
C ASP A 58 -22.51 -16.42 -1.15
N ALA A 59 -22.03 -16.25 0.09
CA ALA A 59 -20.65 -16.55 0.48
C ALA A 59 -20.27 -18.01 0.21
N GLU A 60 -21.20 -18.96 0.36
CA GLU A 60 -20.97 -20.38 0.10
C GLU A 60 -20.75 -20.67 -1.39
N LYS A 61 -21.36 -19.88 -2.27
CA LYS A 61 -21.29 -20.05 -3.73
C LYS A 61 -20.11 -19.32 -4.37
N LYS A 62 -19.50 -18.35 -3.66
CA LYS A 62 -18.43 -17.51 -4.20
C LYS A 62 -17.06 -18.05 -3.84
N SER A 63 -16.17 -18.00 -4.79
CA SER A 63 -14.76 -18.32 -4.65
C SER A 63 -13.98 -17.08 -4.17
N PRO A 64 -12.93 -17.21 -3.32
CA PRO A 64 -12.19 -18.45 -3.03
C PRO A 64 -12.74 -19.31 -1.90
N GLY A 65 -13.57 -18.84 -0.99
CA GLY A 65 -14.13 -19.61 0.13
C GLY A 65 -13.15 -20.01 1.23
N THR A 66 -11.90 -20.39 0.93
CA THR A 66 -10.86 -20.71 1.93
C THR A 66 -9.54 -19.97 1.62
N ARG A 67 -8.69 -19.77 2.65
CA ARG A 67 -7.35 -19.17 2.50
C ARG A 67 -6.48 -19.97 1.50
N SER A 68 -6.43 -21.29 1.65
CA SER A 68 -5.63 -22.14 0.77
C SER A 68 -6.08 -22.05 -0.69
N LYS A 69 -7.41 -21.96 -0.93
CA LYS A 69 -7.94 -21.79 -2.27
C LYS A 69 -7.62 -20.40 -2.84
N ALA A 70 -7.63 -19.34 -2.02
CA ALA A 70 -7.22 -18.00 -2.44
C ALA A 70 -5.77 -18.01 -2.95
N VAL A 71 -4.86 -18.60 -2.19
CA VAL A 71 -3.45 -18.78 -2.59
C VAL A 71 -3.31 -19.58 -3.88
N ALA A 72 -4.04 -20.70 -4.00
CA ALA A 72 -4.03 -21.54 -5.21
C ALA A 72 -4.57 -20.81 -6.44
N MET A 73 -5.61 -19.98 -6.27
CA MET A 73 -6.19 -19.17 -7.35
C MET A 73 -5.23 -18.07 -7.81
N LEU A 74 -4.60 -17.33 -6.87
CA LEU A 74 -3.60 -16.33 -7.23
C LEU A 74 -2.45 -16.96 -8.00
N ARG A 75 -1.94 -18.10 -7.52
CA ARG A 75 -0.91 -18.87 -8.21
C ARG A 75 -1.35 -19.29 -9.61
N GLY A 76 -2.60 -19.77 -9.76
CA GLY A 76 -3.19 -20.13 -11.04
C GLY A 76 -3.25 -18.96 -12.03
N GLU A 77 -3.62 -17.76 -11.57
CA GLU A 77 -3.62 -16.56 -12.42
C GLU A 77 -2.20 -16.16 -12.87
N LEU A 78 -1.20 -16.30 -12.00
CA LEU A 78 0.20 -16.05 -12.37
C LEU A 78 0.72 -17.05 -13.40
N VAL A 79 0.43 -18.35 -13.23
CA VAL A 79 0.77 -19.40 -14.22
C VAL A 79 0.08 -19.14 -15.55
N LYS A 80 -1.22 -18.81 -15.54
CA LYS A 80 -1.98 -18.43 -16.72
C LYS A 80 -1.37 -17.22 -17.44
N THR A 81 -0.89 -16.26 -16.66
CA THR A 81 -0.24 -15.06 -17.21
C THR A 81 1.11 -15.42 -17.87
N GLN A 82 1.92 -16.29 -17.26
CA GLN A 82 3.17 -16.78 -17.89
C GLN A 82 2.88 -17.46 -19.24
N GLU A 83 1.85 -18.29 -19.30
CA GLU A 83 1.45 -18.96 -20.54
C GLU A 83 0.92 -17.96 -21.59
N TYR A 84 0.16 -16.96 -21.16
CA TYR A 84 -0.30 -15.87 -22.01
C TYR A 84 0.88 -15.10 -22.62
N VAL A 85 1.84 -14.68 -21.80
CA VAL A 85 3.05 -13.95 -22.26
C VAL A 85 3.81 -14.81 -23.27
N ARG A 86 4.02 -16.10 -22.97
CA ARG A 86 4.67 -17.03 -23.88
C ARG A 86 3.94 -17.16 -25.23
N LYS A 87 2.61 -17.26 -25.23
CA LYS A 87 1.82 -17.32 -26.47
C LYS A 87 1.80 -16.00 -27.24
N ARG A 88 1.76 -14.86 -26.54
CA ARG A 88 1.81 -13.54 -27.19
C ARG A 88 3.13 -13.26 -27.89
N SER A 89 4.23 -13.89 -27.46
CA SER A 89 5.57 -13.75 -28.08
C SER A 89 5.81 -14.68 -29.29
N LEU A 90 4.85 -15.51 -29.68
CA LEU A 90 4.99 -16.38 -30.85
C LEU A 90 5.19 -15.55 -32.13
N ALA A 91 6.05 -16.04 -33.04
CA ALA A 91 6.26 -15.41 -34.34
C ALA A 91 5.02 -15.43 -35.22
N ASP A 92 4.26 -16.55 -35.19
CA ASP A 92 3.02 -16.74 -35.91
C ASP A 92 1.88 -15.96 -35.23
N GLU A 93 1.44 -14.85 -35.82
CA GLU A 93 0.41 -13.99 -35.28
C GLU A 93 -0.95 -14.67 -35.16
N ALA A 94 -1.28 -15.58 -36.06
CA ALA A 94 -2.53 -16.34 -36.03
C ALA A 94 -2.68 -17.26 -34.81
N LYS A 95 -1.55 -17.59 -34.16
CA LYS A 95 -1.51 -18.40 -32.92
C LYS A 95 -1.45 -17.56 -31.63
N ARG A 96 -1.38 -16.24 -31.76
CA ARG A 96 -1.39 -15.34 -30.58
C ARG A 96 -2.81 -15.26 -30.02
N PRO A 97 -3.00 -15.37 -28.70
CA PRO A 97 -4.31 -15.16 -28.11
C PRO A 97 -4.73 -13.70 -28.25
N ASP A 98 -6.03 -13.44 -28.19
CA ASP A 98 -6.57 -12.08 -28.10
C ASP A 98 -6.01 -11.35 -26.88
N LYS A 99 -6.06 -10.01 -26.95
CA LYS A 99 -5.59 -9.16 -25.86
C LYS A 99 -6.51 -9.27 -24.64
N ASP A 100 -5.99 -9.71 -23.51
CA ASP A 100 -6.67 -9.75 -22.22
C ASP A 100 -6.02 -8.70 -21.29
N LEU A 101 -6.74 -7.61 -21.00
CA LEU A 101 -6.23 -6.49 -20.22
C LEU A 101 -5.83 -6.87 -18.78
N ARG A 102 -6.48 -7.88 -18.20
CA ARG A 102 -6.12 -8.38 -16.88
C ARG A 102 -4.78 -9.11 -16.91
N LEU A 103 -4.58 -9.97 -17.91
CA LEU A 103 -3.31 -10.68 -18.09
C LEU A 103 -2.19 -9.73 -18.53
N GLU A 104 -2.50 -8.68 -19.30
CA GLU A 104 -1.52 -7.61 -19.60
C GLU A 104 -1.05 -6.91 -18.33
N ALA A 105 -1.95 -6.56 -17.39
CA ALA A 105 -1.56 -5.97 -16.10
C ALA A 105 -0.69 -6.91 -15.26
N LEU A 106 -1.07 -8.20 -15.15
CA LEU A 106 -0.28 -9.20 -14.43
C LEU A 106 1.05 -9.51 -15.12
N SER A 107 1.12 -9.37 -16.46
CA SER A 107 2.39 -9.54 -17.18
C SER A 107 3.43 -8.49 -16.78
N LYS A 108 2.99 -7.26 -16.47
CA LYS A 108 3.85 -6.19 -15.92
C LYS A 108 4.38 -6.53 -14.53
N VAL A 109 3.56 -7.24 -13.73
CA VAL A 109 4.00 -7.75 -12.42
C VAL A 109 5.05 -8.84 -12.58
N LEU A 110 4.83 -9.81 -13.47
CA LEU A 110 5.79 -10.88 -13.76
C LEU A 110 7.11 -10.35 -14.38
N ALA A 111 7.04 -9.27 -15.16
CA ALA A 111 8.22 -8.61 -15.71
C ALA A 111 8.99 -7.78 -14.66
N GLY A 112 8.43 -7.56 -13.48
CA GLY A 112 9.02 -6.71 -12.43
C GLY A 112 8.81 -5.20 -12.66
N ASP A 113 8.03 -4.81 -13.69
CA ASP A 113 7.71 -3.40 -13.96
C ASP A 113 6.85 -2.80 -12.85
N TRP A 114 5.84 -3.54 -12.39
CA TRP A 114 4.93 -3.15 -11.31
C TRP A 114 5.06 -4.08 -10.11
N PRO A 115 5.19 -3.56 -8.89
CA PRO A 115 5.10 -4.38 -7.69
C PRO A 115 3.68 -4.95 -7.50
N LEU A 116 3.58 -6.10 -6.83
CA LEU A 116 2.33 -6.62 -6.33
C LEU A 116 2.12 -6.12 -4.90
N LEU A 117 1.06 -5.36 -4.64
CA LEU A 117 0.65 -4.94 -3.30
C LEU A 117 -0.21 -6.04 -2.69
N VAL A 118 0.26 -6.68 -1.63
CA VAL A 118 -0.42 -7.84 -1.02
C VAL A 118 -0.97 -7.47 0.34
N THR A 119 -2.28 -7.22 0.41
CA THR A 119 -2.98 -7.00 1.67
C THR A 119 -3.20 -8.32 2.39
N ALA A 120 -2.64 -8.45 3.58
CA ALA A 120 -2.79 -9.62 4.45
C ALA A 120 -2.45 -9.23 5.89
N ASP A 121 -3.22 -9.74 6.86
CA ASP A 121 -3.03 -9.45 8.29
C ASP A 121 -2.38 -10.61 9.06
N ARG A 122 -2.79 -11.85 8.80
CA ARG A 122 -2.32 -13.03 9.54
C ARG A 122 -0.95 -13.51 9.05
N ALA A 123 -0.12 -13.97 9.97
CA ALA A 123 1.21 -14.49 9.68
C ALA A 123 1.20 -15.61 8.62
N ALA A 124 0.18 -16.47 8.61
CA ALA A 124 0.04 -17.54 7.63
C ALA A 124 -0.16 -17.02 6.19
N ASP A 125 -0.92 -15.92 6.03
CA ASP A 125 -1.17 -15.31 4.72
C ASP A 125 0.03 -14.49 4.26
N LEU A 126 0.67 -13.75 5.17
CA LEU A 126 1.94 -13.07 4.91
C LEU A 126 3.03 -14.04 4.48
N ALA A 127 3.14 -15.20 5.16
CA ALA A 127 4.06 -16.25 4.78
C ALA A 127 3.75 -16.84 3.41
N SER A 128 2.46 -16.91 3.04
CA SER A 128 2.02 -17.36 1.71
C SER A 128 2.34 -16.34 0.63
N ALA A 129 2.19 -15.03 0.92
CA ALA A 129 2.60 -13.95 0.04
C ALA A 129 4.11 -14.02 -0.27
N LEU A 130 4.94 -14.18 0.76
CA LEU A 130 6.39 -14.32 0.60
C LEU A 130 6.79 -15.55 -0.24
N ARG A 131 6.09 -16.69 -0.07
CA ARG A 131 6.34 -17.89 -0.89
C ARG A 131 5.98 -17.69 -2.35
N ILE A 132 4.83 -17.06 -2.65
CA ILE A 132 4.43 -16.72 -4.02
C ILE A 132 5.44 -15.75 -4.64
N ALA A 133 5.86 -14.74 -3.89
CA ALA A 133 6.87 -13.79 -4.36
C ALA A 133 8.18 -14.49 -4.73
N ASP A 134 8.65 -15.42 -3.91
CA ASP A 134 9.86 -16.19 -4.21
C ASP A 134 9.66 -17.15 -5.39
N GLU A 135 8.52 -17.87 -5.47
CA GLU A 135 8.23 -18.81 -6.56
C GLU A 135 8.23 -18.13 -7.94
N PHE A 136 7.60 -16.96 -8.04
CA PHE A 136 7.46 -16.22 -9.30
C PHE A 136 8.46 -15.09 -9.47
N LYS A 137 9.39 -14.89 -8.53
CA LYS A 137 10.38 -13.81 -8.49
C LYS A 137 9.75 -12.41 -8.59
N LEU A 138 8.66 -12.22 -7.86
CA LEU A 138 7.90 -10.98 -7.87
C LEU A 138 8.51 -9.94 -6.95
N ARG A 139 8.42 -8.68 -7.35
CA ARG A 139 8.54 -7.55 -6.44
C ARG A 139 7.21 -7.39 -5.73
N ILE A 140 7.20 -7.50 -4.40
CA ILE A 140 5.99 -7.29 -3.61
C ILE A 140 6.17 -6.20 -2.58
N VAL A 141 5.06 -5.64 -2.15
CA VAL A 141 4.90 -4.80 -0.96
C VAL A 141 3.83 -5.46 -0.11
N LEU A 142 4.13 -5.75 1.15
CA LEU A 142 3.11 -6.22 2.09
C LEU A 142 2.29 -5.02 2.57
N ASP A 143 0.99 -5.21 2.70
CA ASP A 143 0.05 -4.19 3.10
C ASP A 143 -0.79 -4.69 4.27
N SER A 144 -1.06 -3.83 5.24
CA SER A 144 -1.68 -4.11 6.53
C SER A 144 -0.74 -4.84 7.51
N GLY A 145 -0.64 -6.15 7.51
CA GLY A 145 0.36 -6.90 8.26
C GLY A 145 0.19 -6.84 9.78
N ALA A 146 -1.04 -7.05 10.30
CA ALA A 146 -1.30 -7.03 11.75
C ALA A 146 -0.37 -7.97 12.54
N GLU A 147 -0.01 -9.12 11.96
CA GLU A 147 0.93 -10.10 12.54
C GLU A 147 2.33 -10.08 11.89
N ALA A 148 2.69 -9.03 11.15
CA ALA A 148 3.98 -8.97 10.46
C ALA A 148 5.17 -9.04 11.44
N TYR A 149 5.00 -8.56 12.67
CA TYR A 149 6.03 -8.61 13.72
C TYR A 149 6.44 -10.05 14.09
N LEU A 150 5.60 -11.05 13.81
CA LEU A 150 5.93 -12.47 14.02
C LEU A 150 6.85 -13.04 12.92
N LEU A 151 7.04 -12.31 11.82
CA LEU A 151 7.77 -12.78 10.63
C LEU A 151 8.94 -11.88 10.25
N THR A 152 9.46 -11.09 11.17
CA THR A 152 10.52 -10.09 10.92
C THR A 152 11.71 -10.68 10.15
N ASP A 153 12.23 -11.83 10.58
CA ASP A 153 13.39 -12.46 9.94
C ASP A 153 13.10 -12.85 8.49
N ARG A 154 11.90 -13.38 8.22
CA ARG A 154 11.50 -13.79 6.88
C ARG A 154 11.25 -12.60 5.95
N ILE A 155 10.58 -11.56 6.45
CA ILE A 155 10.31 -10.33 5.71
C ILE A 155 11.63 -9.63 5.38
N LYS A 156 12.53 -9.51 6.37
CA LYS A 156 13.86 -8.95 6.19
C LYS A 156 14.69 -9.72 5.18
N ALA A 157 14.74 -11.05 5.31
CA ALA A 157 15.48 -11.91 4.38
C ALA A 157 14.96 -11.81 2.94
N ALA A 158 13.66 -11.60 2.77
CA ALA A 158 13.03 -11.39 1.46
C ALA A 158 13.24 -9.96 0.91
N GLY A 159 13.73 -9.01 1.73
CA GLY A 159 13.88 -7.61 1.34
C GLY A 159 12.57 -6.89 1.02
N VAL A 160 11.45 -7.34 1.60
CA VAL A 160 10.12 -6.86 1.27
C VAL A 160 9.73 -5.72 2.21
N PRO A 161 9.31 -4.54 1.69
CA PRO A 161 8.79 -3.45 2.50
C PRO A 161 7.36 -3.73 2.97
N VAL A 162 6.95 -3.05 4.05
CA VAL A 162 5.62 -3.19 4.64
C VAL A 162 4.94 -1.83 4.76
N ILE A 163 3.76 -1.68 4.19
CA ILE A 163 2.82 -0.62 4.52
C ILE A 163 2.01 -1.13 5.71
N VAL A 164 2.39 -0.69 6.91
CA VAL A 164 1.84 -1.20 8.17
C VAL A 164 0.38 -0.80 8.31
N HIS A 165 -0.42 -1.66 8.93
CA HIS A 165 -1.81 -1.35 9.28
C HIS A 165 -1.94 0.01 9.97
N PRO A 166 -3.12 0.66 9.91
CA PRO A 166 -3.34 1.88 10.66
C PRO A 166 -3.07 1.66 12.15
N THR A 167 -2.22 2.51 12.75
CA THR A 167 -1.88 2.44 14.18
C THR A 167 -3.07 2.75 15.07
N MET A 168 -4.05 3.53 14.56
CA MET A 168 -5.32 3.80 15.24
C MET A 168 -6.35 2.67 15.10
N ARG A 169 -6.05 1.60 14.36
CA ARG A 169 -6.94 0.46 14.20
C ARG A 169 -7.04 -0.31 15.51
N ARG A 170 -8.25 -0.66 15.91
CA ARG A 170 -8.47 -1.49 17.09
C ARG A 170 -8.31 -2.97 16.73
N ALA A 171 -7.71 -3.73 17.64
CA ALA A 171 -7.74 -5.17 17.57
C ALA A 171 -9.20 -5.65 17.65
N GLY A 172 -9.52 -6.64 16.83
CA GLY A 172 -10.85 -7.26 16.75
C GLY A 172 -10.73 -8.76 16.58
N ALA A 173 -11.83 -9.48 16.57
CA ALA A 173 -11.81 -10.91 16.26
C ALA A 173 -11.33 -11.17 14.80
N GLY A 174 -10.76 -12.32 14.56
CA GLY A 174 -10.35 -12.77 13.23
C GLY A 174 -9.03 -12.18 12.75
N GLU A 175 -9.03 -11.44 11.64
CA GLU A 175 -7.80 -10.98 10.96
C GLU A 175 -6.91 -10.09 11.83
N THR A 176 -7.49 -9.29 12.71
CA THR A 176 -6.78 -8.29 13.50
C THR A 176 -6.69 -8.61 14.98
N GLU A 177 -6.96 -9.85 15.37
CA GLU A 177 -6.95 -10.30 16.76
C GLU A 177 -5.63 -10.01 17.48
N ASN A 178 -4.51 -10.21 16.77
CA ASN A 178 -3.16 -10.02 17.31
C ASN A 178 -2.51 -8.71 16.83
N LEU A 179 -3.30 -7.73 16.46
CA LEU A 179 -2.80 -6.41 16.08
C LEU A 179 -2.08 -5.77 17.28
N SER A 180 -0.88 -5.21 17.05
CA SER A 180 -0.09 -4.51 18.05
C SER A 180 0.24 -3.09 17.61
N PHE A 181 0.17 -2.13 18.53
CA PHE A 181 0.64 -0.77 18.31
C PHE A 181 2.16 -0.70 18.09
N GLU A 182 2.91 -1.71 18.56
CA GLU A 182 4.37 -1.79 18.42
C GLU A 182 4.81 -2.42 17.08
N THR A 183 3.88 -2.84 16.21
CA THR A 183 4.22 -3.49 14.94
C THR A 183 5.20 -2.63 14.11
N ALA A 184 4.92 -1.34 13.96
CA ALA A 184 5.78 -0.42 13.20
C ALA A 184 7.19 -0.34 13.77
N ALA A 185 7.32 -0.14 15.10
CA ALA A 185 8.60 -0.06 15.79
C ALA A 185 9.37 -1.37 15.69
N THR A 186 8.71 -2.52 15.85
CA THR A 186 9.32 -3.84 15.75
C THR A 186 9.90 -4.08 14.34
N LEU A 187 9.15 -3.78 13.30
CA LEU A 187 9.62 -3.91 11.92
C LEU A 187 10.77 -2.95 11.59
N LYS A 188 10.67 -1.69 12.02
CA LYS A 188 11.72 -0.68 11.83
C LYS A 188 13.02 -1.09 12.53
N LYS A 189 12.95 -1.55 13.78
CA LYS A 189 14.10 -2.05 14.55
C LYS A 189 14.76 -3.26 13.90
N ALA A 190 13.98 -4.11 13.23
CA ALA A 190 14.50 -5.22 12.44
C ALA A 190 15.20 -4.77 11.14
N GLY A 191 15.10 -3.49 10.76
CA GLY A 191 15.67 -2.92 9.54
C GLY A 191 14.80 -3.15 8.30
N ILE A 192 13.52 -3.40 8.48
CA ILE A 192 12.54 -3.55 7.40
C ILE A 192 12.04 -2.16 7.00
N PRO A 193 12.04 -1.79 5.70
CA PRO A 193 11.43 -0.55 5.24
C PRO A 193 9.91 -0.54 5.51
N ILE A 194 9.43 0.50 6.17
CA ILE A 194 8.01 0.64 6.52
C ILE A 194 7.44 1.97 6.08
N ALA A 195 6.14 1.98 5.81
CA ALA A 195 5.29 3.16 5.72
C ALA A 195 4.04 2.93 6.57
N LEU A 196 3.37 4.00 6.96
CA LEU A 196 2.07 3.94 7.63
C LEU A 196 0.95 4.27 6.65
N GLN A 197 -0.24 3.74 6.91
CA GLN A 197 -1.45 4.01 6.17
C GLN A 197 -2.59 4.46 7.08
N SER A 198 -3.59 5.11 6.50
CA SER A 198 -4.79 5.55 7.22
C SER A 198 -5.97 4.58 7.10
N GLY A 199 -5.79 3.44 6.42
CA GLY A 199 -6.80 2.39 6.27
C GLY A 199 -7.84 2.63 5.19
N TYR A 200 -8.83 1.75 5.15
CA TYR A 200 -9.86 1.65 4.09
C TYR A 200 -11.28 1.91 4.61
N GLU A 201 -11.43 2.51 5.77
CA GLU A 201 -12.73 2.74 6.36
C GLU A 201 -13.54 3.80 5.58
N GLY A 202 -14.66 3.38 4.99
CA GLY A 202 -15.45 4.24 4.10
C GLY A 202 -16.31 5.28 4.80
N TYR A 203 -16.64 5.09 6.09
CA TYR A 203 -17.52 5.99 6.84
C TYR A 203 -16.80 7.21 7.42
N VAL A 204 -15.48 7.15 7.61
CA VAL A 204 -14.64 8.28 8.06
C VAL A 204 -13.34 8.29 7.26
N PRO A 205 -13.12 9.28 6.39
CA PRO A 205 -11.87 9.40 5.66
C PRO A 205 -10.72 9.74 6.62
N LYS A 206 -9.99 8.73 7.08
CA LYS A 206 -8.88 8.88 8.04
C LYS A 206 -7.61 9.47 7.42
N THR A 207 -7.53 9.60 6.11
CA THR A 207 -6.35 10.19 5.43
C THR A 207 -5.99 11.56 5.99
N ARG A 208 -6.99 12.36 6.37
CA ARG A 208 -6.78 13.67 7.00
C ARG A 208 -6.04 13.63 8.35
N VAL A 209 -6.03 12.47 9.01
CA VAL A 209 -5.39 12.27 10.31
C VAL A 209 -4.16 11.37 10.23
N ALA A 210 -3.50 11.31 9.08
CA ALA A 210 -2.28 10.51 8.89
C ALA A 210 -1.17 10.86 9.89
N LEU A 211 -1.12 12.13 10.36
CA LEU A 211 -0.21 12.56 11.42
C LEU A 211 -0.48 11.83 12.74
N PHE A 212 -1.73 11.55 13.09
CA PHE A 212 -2.06 10.78 14.31
C PHE A 212 -1.65 9.30 14.18
N GLU A 213 -1.67 8.75 12.98
CA GLU A 213 -1.11 7.40 12.76
C GLU A 213 0.38 7.38 13.08
N ALA A 214 1.12 8.41 12.65
CA ALA A 214 2.54 8.55 12.95
C ALA A 214 2.80 8.88 14.44
N ALA A 215 1.99 9.75 15.04
CA ALA A 215 2.08 10.08 16.46
C ALA A 215 1.90 8.86 17.37
N LEU A 216 0.93 8.00 17.05
CA LEU A 216 0.73 6.74 17.77
C LEU A 216 1.90 5.77 17.58
N ALA A 217 2.47 5.69 16.38
CA ALA A 217 3.65 4.86 16.15
C ALA A 217 4.87 5.39 16.93
N ALA A 218 5.02 6.72 17.05
CA ALA A 218 6.05 7.34 17.89
C ALA A 218 5.83 7.02 19.38
N ALA A 219 4.60 7.14 19.85
CA ALA A 219 4.23 6.80 21.23
C ALA A 219 4.47 5.31 21.56
N ASN A 220 4.57 4.43 20.54
CA ASN A 220 4.76 2.98 20.67
C ASN A 220 6.12 2.51 20.10
N GLY A 221 7.14 3.37 20.15
CA GLY A 221 8.54 2.96 20.03
C GLY A 221 9.32 3.41 18.80
N LEU A 222 8.73 4.17 17.87
CA LEU A 222 9.49 4.92 16.87
C LEU A 222 9.97 6.24 17.48
N SER A 223 11.11 6.75 17.03
CA SER A 223 11.48 8.16 17.27
C SER A 223 10.57 9.08 16.43
N PHE A 224 10.55 10.38 16.79
CA PHE A 224 9.83 11.39 16.00
C PHE A 224 10.21 11.37 14.52
N ASP A 225 11.51 11.41 14.24
CA ASP A 225 12.03 11.42 12.86
C ASP A 225 11.68 10.15 12.09
N GLU A 226 11.75 8.98 12.74
CA GLU A 226 11.36 7.71 12.13
C GLU A 226 9.86 7.69 11.83
N ALA A 227 9.02 8.12 12.77
CA ALA A 227 7.58 8.17 12.57
C ALA A 227 7.19 9.14 11.44
N LEU A 228 7.80 10.32 11.41
CA LEU A 228 7.59 11.29 10.33
C LEU A 228 8.06 10.74 8.97
N ALA A 229 9.20 10.05 8.94
CA ALA A 229 9.69 9.44 7.70
C ALA A 229 8.73 8.40 7.13
N THR A 230 7.99 7.65 7.98
CA THR A 230 7.03 6.62 7.52
C THR A 230 5.85 7.17 6.74
N ILE A 231 5.49 8.42 6.91
CA ILE A 231 4.40 9.11 6.18
C ILE A 231 4.91 10.12 5.14
N THR A 232 6.23 10.23 5.00
CA THR A 232 6.89 11.14 4.06
C THR A 232 7.86 10.37 3.16
N ILE A 233 9.16 10.45 3.43
CA ILE A 233 10.21 9.92 2.51
C ILE A 233 10.21 8.39 2.43
N ASP A 234 9.96 7.67 3.52
CA ASP A 234 9.93 6.20 3.48
C ASP A 234 8.69 5.70 2.74
N ALA A 235 7.51 6.36 2.93
CA ALA A 235 6.33 6.10 2.12
C ALA A 235 6.62 6.35 0.63
N ALA A 236 7.22 7.49 0.29
CA ALA A 236 7.56 7.84 -1.09
C ALA A 236 8.52 6.81 -1.73
N ARG A 237 9.50 6.28 -0.98
CA ARG A 237 10.41 5.21 -1.44
C ARG A 237 9.65 3.91 -1.75
N ILE A 238 8.76 3.50 -0.86
CA ILE A 238 8.00 2.25 -0.99
C ILE A 238 7.07 2.29 -2.20
N ILE A 239 6.40 3.42 -2.43
CA ILE A 239 5.50 3.57 -3.58
C ILE A 239 6.20 3.96 -4.89
N GLY A 240 7.52 4.22 -4.84
CA GLY A 240 8.33 4.57 -6.00
C GLY A 240 8.06 5.98 -6.54
N ALA A 241 8.02 6.97 -5.62
CA ALA A 241 7.86 8.40 -5.91
C ALA A 241 8.88 9.29 -5.17
N ALA A 242 9.92 8.69 -4.59
CA ALA A 242 10.90 9.40 -3.75
C ALA A 242 11.81 10.35 -4.53
N ASP A 243 11.89 10.21 -5.84
CA ASP A 243 12.54 11.16 -6.75
C ASP A 243 11.80 12.49 -6.87
N ARG A 244 10.49 12.50 -6.62
CA ARG A 244 9.62 13.67 -6.72
C ARG A 244 9.17 14.25 -5.39
N VAL A 245 8.77 13.39 -4.43
CA VAL A 245 8.11 13.81 -3.18
C VAL A 245 8.74 13.18 -1.93
N GLY A 246 8.23 13.54 -0.76
CA GLY A 246 8.57 12.96 0.53
C GLY A 246 9.74 13.61 1.26
N SER A 247 10.44 14.57 0.66
CA SER A 247 11.46 15.37 1.36
C SER A 247 11.69 16.70 0.65
N LEU A 248 12.14 17.69 1.39
CA LEU A 248 12.54 19.01 0.88
C LEU A 248 13.98 18.91 0.37
N ALA A 249 14.14 18.70 -0.94
CA ALA A 249 15.44 18.61 -1.60
C ALA A 249 15.38 19.25 -2.99
N ALA A 250 16.50 19.79 -3.46
CA ALA A 250 16.59 20.36 -4.80
C ALA A 250 16.26 19.30 -5.87
N GLY A 251 15.47 19.69 -6.87
CA GLY A 251 15.04 18.80 -7.96
C GLY A 251 13.74 18.03 -7.67
N LYS A 252 13.18 18.12 -6.47
CA LYS A 252 11.86 17.56 -6.15
C LYS A 252 10.74 18.56 -6.32
N ASP A 253 9.52 18.03 -6.35
CA ASP A 253 8.31 18.85 -6.41
C ASP A 253 8.25 19.79 -5.18
N GLY A 254 7.76 21.00 -5.37
CA GLY A 254 7.63 22.00 -4.32
C GLY A 254 6.41 21.74 -3.42
N ASP A 255 6.40 20.61 -2.71
CA ASP A 255 5.35 20.20 -1.80
C ASP A 255 5.76 20.49 -0.36
N VAL A 256 5.02 21.37 0.33
CA VAL A 256 5.31 21.79 1.71
C VAL A 256 4.01 21.87 2.51
N ALA A 257 4.01 21.30 3.71
CA ALA A 257 3.00 21.53 4.73
C ALA A 257 3.63 22.30 5.90
N ILE A 258 2.96 23.33 6.38
CA ILE A 258 3.42 24.23 7.45
C ILE A 258 2.49 24.04 8.64
N PHE A 259 3.07 23.91 9.82
CA PHE A 259 2.35 23.68 11.06
C PHE A 259 2.71 24.76 12.09
N ASP A 260 1.78 25.10 12.98
CA ASP A 260 1.97 26.09 14.05
C ASP A 260 2.63 25.52 15.32
N GLY A 261 2.95 24.22 15.31
CA GLY A 261 3.59 23.52 16.41
C GLY A 261 4.12 22.15 15.99
N ASP A 262 4.30 21.25 16.96
CA ASP A 262 4.66 19.86 16.70
C ASP A 262 3.50 19.16 15.95
N PRO A 263 3.73 18.63 14.73
CA PRO A 263 2.67 18.02 13.94
C PRO A 263 2.07 16.77 14.58
N PHE A 264 2.68 16.20 15.61
CA PHE A 264 2.16 15.05 16.35
C PHE A 264 1.27 15.44 17.54
N GLU A 265 1.24 16.71 17.90
CA GLU A 265 0.36 17.22 18.94
C GLU A 265 -1.03 17.54 18.37
N TYR A 266 -2.07 17.09 19.08
CA TYR A 266 -3.45 17.23 18.58
C TYR A 266 -3.93 18.69 18.51
N THR A 267 -3.29 19.59 19.25
CA THR A 267 -3.57 21.04 19.24
C THR A 267 -2.91 21.79 18.10
N THR A 268 -2.00 21.15 17.38
CA THR A 268 -1.28 21.73 16.24
C THR A 268 -2.16 21.73 14.99
N HIS A 269 -2.14 22.85 14.27
CA HIS A 269 -2.88 23.02 13.02
C HIS A 269 -1.95 23.11 11.83
N CYS A 270 -2.40 22.59 10.71
CA CYS A 270 -1.77 22.86 9.42
C CYS A 270 -2.18 24.27 8.98
N THR A 271 -1.24 25.21 9.00
CA THR A 271 -1.47 26.63 8.70
C THR A 271 -1.17 26.99 7.26
N GLY A 272 -0.50 26.13 6.51
CA GLY A 272 -0.22 26.39 5.11
C GLY A 272 0.11 25.12 4.33
N VAL A 273 -0.32 25.07 3.07
CA VAL A 273 -0.02 23.95 2.16
C VAL A 273 0.37 24.49 0.79
N VAL A 274 1.52 24.05 0.32
CA VAL A 274 2.03 24.32 -1.03
C VAL A 274 2.11 22.97 -1.78
N ILE A 275 1.62 22.91 -3.02
CA ILE A 275 1.73 21.71 -3.87
C ILE A 275 2.23 22.16 -5.24
N ASP A 276 3.32 21.55 -5.72
CA ASP A 276 4.02 21.94 -6.96
C ASP A 276 4.38 23.43 -7.00
N GLY A 277 4.77 24.01 -5.85
CA GLY A 277 5.09 25.43 -5.71
C GLY A 277 3.89 26.39 -5.70
N VAL A 278 2.66 25.88 -5.70
CA VAL A 278 1.42 26.66 -5.67
C VAL A 278 0.80 26.62 -4.28
N VAL A 279 0.52 27.79 -3.68
CA VAL A 279 -0.20 27.88 -2.39
C VAL A 279 -1.61 27.35 -2.56
N MET A 280 -1.97 26.33 -1.79
CA MET A 280 -3.27 25.63 -1.86
C MET A 280 -4.15 25.95 -0.65
N SER A 281 -3.56 26.32 0.48
CA SER A 281 -4.24 26.74 1.70
C SER A 281 -3.26 27.57 2.52
N ASP A 282 -3.75 28.65 3.09
CA ASP A 282 -3.07 29.56 4.01
C ASP A 282 -3.94 29.84 5.26
N GLU A 283 -4.97 29.02 5.47
CA GLU A 283 -5.85 29.07 6.63
C GLU A 283 -5.63 27.84 7.52
N PRO A 284 -5.60 28.00 8.86
CA PRO A 284 -5.47 26.90 9.82
C PRO A 284 -6.61 25.88 9.70
N ARG A 285 -6.27 24.61 9.83
CA ARG A 285 -7.22 23.47 9.78
C ARG A 285 -6.89 22.42 10.82
#